data_bc312133a500cfbb2fd7e3f2fe2876d5
#
_entry.id   bc312133a500cfbb2fd7e3f2fe2876d5
#
_cell.length_a   1.000
_cell.length_b   1.000
_cell.length_c   1.000
_cell.angle_alpha   90.00
_cell.angle_beta   90.00
_cell.angle_gamma   90.00
#
_symmetry.space_group_name_H-M   'P 1'
#
loop_
_entity.id
_entity.type
_entity.pdbx_description
1 polymer ?
#
loop_
_entity_poly.entity_id
_entity_poly.type
_entity_poly.pdbx_seq_one_letter_code
_entity_poly.pdbx_strand_id
1 'polypeptide(L)'
;MVTRNDGDGTPTGDRGKQLLLVDDDEPFRQRLLTTLERSGFAVTGAGSVVEARALAPILALSHAVLDLRLSDGNGIELVDDLRALHPAIKIIILTGYGNLPTAVASIKSGAIDYLTKPADPADIVLALNALPGERAGPPVDPPSTEEVRWQHIQRVYEETGQNTSETARRLKMHRRTLQRILAKDPD
;
A
#
# COMPACT_ATOMS: atom_id res chain seq x y z
N MET A 1 3.63 -35.13 51.58
CA MET A 1 4.21 -35.20 50.24
C MET A 1 3.37 -34.32 49.38
N VAL A 2 3.77 -33.06 49.19
CA VAL A 2 2.99 -31.98 48.52
C VAL A 2 3.56 -31.83 47.14
N THR A 3 2.82 -32.21 46.12
CA THR A 3 3.13 -31.95 44.72
C THR A 3 2.66 -30.54 44.36
N ARG A 4 3.59 -29.63 44.16
CA ARG A 4 3.33 -28.34 43.54
C ARG A 4 3.06 -28.54 42.05
N ASN A 5 1.92 -28.10 41.61
CA ASN A 5 1.55 -28.02 40.22
C ASN A 5 1.78 -26.56 39.77
N ASP A 6 2.98 -26.26 39.30
CA ASP A 6 3.31 -24.98 38.68
C ASP A 6 2.86 -25.04 37.23
N GLY A 7 1.56 -24.81 37.05
CA GLY A 7 0.94 -24.58 35.72
C GLY A 7 1.02 -23.11 35.36
N ASP A 8 2.19 -22.60 34.95
CA ASP A 8 2.28 -21.34 34.23
C ASP A 8 1.79 -21.54 32.80
N GLY A 9 0.49 -21.59 32.71
CA GLY A 9 -0.25 -21.54 31.43
C GLY A 9 -0.35 -20.10 30.96
N THR A 10 0.78 -19.50 30.59
CA THR A 10 0.72 -18.31 29.72
C THR A 10 0.08 -18.77 28.41
N PRO A 11 -1.11 -18.28 28.02
CA PRO A 11 -1.64 -18.56 26.71
C PRO A 11 -0.69 -17.89 25.71
N THR A 12 0.13 -18.70 25.04
CA THR A 12 0.70 -18.33 23.75
C THR A 12 -0.47 -18.19 22.78
N GLY A 13 -1.27 -17.14 23.01
CA GLY A 13 -2.27 -16.70 22.06
C GLY A 13 -1.56 -16.53 20.73
N ASP A 14 -2.07 -17.20 19.72
CA ASP A 14 -1.81 -16.92 18.33
C ASP A 14 -1.80 -15.39 18.17
N ARG A 15 -0.59 -14.80 18.22
CA ARG A 15 -0.39 -13.38 17.95
C ARG A 15 -0.60 -13.28 16.45
N GLY A 16 -1.86 -13.07 16.06
CA GLY A 16 -2.27 -12.88 14.68
C GLY A 16 -1.24 -12.03 13.95
N LYS A 17 -0.98 -12.33 12.69
CA LYS A 17 -0.02 -11.62 11.84
C LYS A 17 -0.22 -10.10 11.98
N GLN A 18 0.63 -9.42 12.77
CA GLN A 18 0.52 -7.98 12.99
C GLN A 18 0.96 -7.23 11.74
N LEU A 19 0.09 -6.36 11.23
CA LEU A 19 0.28 -5.63 9.98
C LEU A 19 0.15 -4.12 10.21
N LEU A 20 1.13 -3.36 9.74
CA LEU A 20 1.06 -1.91 9.65
C LEU A 20 0.61 -1.51 8.23
N LEU A 21 -0.51 -0.80 8.12
CA LEU A 21 -1.03 -0.25 6.87
C LEU A 21 -0.83 1.26 6.85
N VAL A 22 -0.01 1.76 5.92
CA VAL A 22 0.31 3.19 5.81
C VAL A 22 -0.19 3.72 4.48
N ASP A 23 -1.13 4.66 4.53
CA ASP A 23 -1.73 5.29 3.35
C ASP A 23 -2.42 6.59 3.78
N ASP A 24 -2.25 7.70 3.10
CA ASP A 24 -2.87 8.98 3.47
C ASP A 24 -4.31 9.13 2.95
N ASP A 25 -4.75 8.29 2.01
CA ASP A 25 -6.15 8.17 1.59
C ASP A 25 -6.95 7.41 2.66
N GLU A 26 -7.58 8.13 3.57
CA GLU A 26 -8.35 7.53 4.67
C GLU A 26 -9.49 6.62 4.20
N PRO A 27 -10.34 6.96 3.21
CA PRO A 27 -11.34 6.06 2.66
C PRO A 27 -10.76 4.76 2.10
N PHE A 28 -9.65 4.81 1.39
CA PHE A 28 -8.96 3.63 0.87
C PHE A 28 -8.38 2.80 2.02
N ARG A 29 -7.68 3.44 2.96
CA ARG A 29 -7.07 2.80 4.13
C ARG A 29 -8.12 2.03 4.95
N GLN A 30 -9.30 2.61 5.22
CA GLN A 30 -10.36 1.96 5.99
C GLN A 30 -10.94 0.73 5.27
N ARG A 31 -11.16 0.81 3.96
CA ARG A 31 -11.64 -0.34 3.18
C ARG A 31 -10.62 -1.49 3.18
N LEU A 32 -9.35 -1.16 2.97
CA LEU A 32 -8.28 -2.15 2.94
C LEU A 32 -8.06 -2.78 4.32
N LEU A 33 -8.06 -1.97 5.39
CA LEU A 33 -7.97 -2.42 6.78
C LEU A 33 -9.04 -3.50 7.06
N THR A 34 -10.31 -3.21 6.77
CA THR A 34 -11.40 -4.17 6.98
C THR A 34 -11.19 -5.48 6.22
N THR A 35 -10.66 -5.42 5.01
CA THR A 35 -10.41 -6.63 4.20
C THR A 35 -9.24 -7.45 4.73
N LEU A 36 -8.16 -6.79 5.15
CA LEU A 36 -7.00 -7.46 5.74
C LEU A 36 -7.33 -8.10 7.08
N GLU A 37 -8.16 -7.46 7.92
CA GLU A 37 -8.64 -8.04 9.18
C GLU A 37 -9.46 -9.31 8.93
N ARG A 38 -10.35 -9.30 7.94
CA ARG A 38 -11.11 -10.49 7.52
C ARG A 38 -10.21 -11.62 7.01
N SER A 39 -9.02 -11.28 6.54
CA SER A 39 -8.02 -12.24 6.05
C SER A 39 -7.07 -12.73 7.16
N GLY A 40 -7.35 -12.40 8.43
CA GLY A 40 -6.65 -12.91 9.60
C GLY A 40 -5.43 -12.08 10.04
N PHE A 41 -5.31 -10.84 9.57
CA PHE A 41 -4.29 -9.90 10.05
C PHE A 41 -4.83 -9.05 11.21
N ALA A 42 -3.98 -8.76 12.20
CA ALA A 42 -4.24 -7.72 13.18
C ALA A 42 -3.67 -6.41 12.63
N VAL A 43 -4.55 -5.55 12.09
CA VAL A 43 -4.13 -4.38 11.30
C VAL A 43 -4.12 -3.11 12.16
N THR A 44 -3.03 -2.35 12.07
CA THR A 44 -2.94 -0.99 12.59
C THR A 44 -2.72 -0.05 11.42
N GLY A 45 -3.59 0.96 11.28
CA GLY A 45 -3.51 1.97 10.23
C GLY A 45 -2.70 3.19 10.66
N ALA A 46 -1.96 3.78 9.72
CA ALA A 46 -1.29 5.07 9.86
C ALA A 46 -1.55 5.93 8.61
N GLY A 47 -1.79 7.23 8.78
CA GLY A 47 -2.05 8.16 7.69
C GLY A 47 -0.82 8.93 7.21
N SER A 48 0.36 8.71 7.83
CA SER A 48 1.57 9.48 7.55
C SER A 48 2.84 8.71 7.92
N VAL A 49 3.99 9.17 7.42
CA VAL A 49 5.32 8.66 7.80
C VAL A 49 5.56 8.87 9.29
N VAL A 50 5.20 10.04 9.82
CA VAL A 50 5.38 10.38 11.24
C VAL A 50 4.58 9.44 12.13
N GLU A 51 3.32 9.18 11.81
CA GLU A 51 2.47 8.27 12.57
C GLU A 51 2.99 6.82 12.50
N ALA A 52 3.40 6.36 11.32
CA ALA A 52 3.98 5.03 11.14
C ALA A 52 5.25 4.83 11.99
N ARG A 53 6.15 5.83 12.01
CA ARG A 53 7.36 5.81 12.84
C ARG A 53 7.07 5.77 14.34
N ALA A 54 6.01 6.42 14.79
CA ALA A 54 5.59 6.39 16.19
C ALA A 54 5.02 5.02 16.60
N LEU A 55 4.31 4.35 15.69
CA LEU A 55 3.67 3.05 15.94
C LEU A 55 4.66 1.87 15.83
N ALA A 56 5.62 1.94 14.90
CA ALA A 56 6.52 0.83 14.60
C ALA A 56 7.27 0.24 15.83
N PRO A 57 7.83 1.04 16.76
CA PRO A 57 8.57 0.49 17.92
C PRO A 57 7.69 -0.21 18.96
N ILE A 58 6.39 0.11 19.01
CA ILE A 58 5.47 -0.41 20.03
C ILE A 58 4.67 -1.62 19.56
N LEU A 59 4.76 -1.96 18.26
CA LEU A 59 4.04 -3.09 17.66
C LEU A 59 5.01 -4.22 17.34
N ALA A 60 4.56 -5.47 17.49
CA ALA A 60 5.33 -6.66 17.09
C ALA A 60 5.03 -6.99 15.62
N LEU A 61 5.45 -6.12 14.70
CA LEU A 61 5.10 -6.20 13.29
C LEU A 61 5.73 -7.40 12.60
N SER A 62 4.92 -8.13 11.85
CA SER A 62 5.33 -9.19 10.93
C SER A 62 5.13 -8.82 9.47
N HIS A 63 4.22 -7.87 9.19
CA HIS A 63 3.87 -7.42 7.84
C HIS A 63 3.70 -5.90 7.80
N ALA A 64 3.94 -5.30 6.64
CA ALA A 64 3.58 -3.90 6.36
C ALA A 64 3.10 -3.74 4.92
N VAL A 65 2.14 -2.85 4.74
CA VAL A 65 1.68 -2.35 3.43
C VAL A 65 1.84 -0.85 3.45
N LEU A 66 2.67 -0.31 2.56
CA LEU A 66 3.07 1.09 2.58
C LEU A 66 2.69 1.75 1.25
N ASP A 67 1.95 2.86 1.30
CA ASP A 67 1.88 3.71 0.11
C ASP A 67 3.24 4.35 -0.14
N LEU A 68 3.62 4.37 -1.41
CA LEU A 68 4.84 5.04 -1.85
C LEU A 68 4.79 6.56 -1.63
N ARG A 69 3.63 7.18 -1.85
CA ARG A 69 3.43 8.62 -1.76
C ARG A 69 2.54 8.95 -0.57
N LEU A 70 3.13 9.55 0.43
CA LEU A 70 2.44 10.08 1.59
C LEU A 70 2.55 11.60 1.59
N SER A 71 1.58 12.27 2.19
CA SER A 71 1.54 13.74 2.25
C SER A 71 2.73 14.38 2.96
N ASP A 72 3.38 13.64 3.87
CA ASP A 72 4.52 14.08 4.69
C ASP A 72 5.86 13.41 4.32
N GLY A 73 5.89 12.54 3.29
CA GLY A 73 7.13 11.89 2.89
C GLY A 73 6.97 10.75 1.89
N ASN A 74 7.98 9.89 1.83
CA ASN A 74 8.02 8.75 0.92
C ASN A 74 8.00 7.43 1.71
N GLY A 75 7.07 6.53 1.39
CA GLY A 75 6.96 5.23 2.04
C GLY A 75 8.21 4.34 1.94
N ILE A 76 9.12 4.60 0.98
CA ILE A 76 10.41 3.90 0.89
C ILE A 76 11.27 4.15 2.13
N GLU A 77 11.22 5.36 2.70
CA GLU A 77 12.00 5.69 3.89
C GLU A 77 11.60 4.81 5.09
N LEU A 78 10.33 4.38 5.14
CA LEU A 78 9.84 3.49 6.18
C LEU A 78 10.37 2.05 6.04
N VAL A 79 10.80 1.63 4.86
CA VAL A 79 11.29 0.26 4.64
C VAL A 79 12.52 0.00 5.49
N ASP A 80 13.49 0.91 5.46
CA ASP A 80 14.73 0.78 6.23
C ASP A 80 14.46 0.86 7.74
N ASP A 81 13.61 1.81 8.17
CA ASP A 81 13.22 1.99 9.56
C ASP A 81 12.52 0.73 10.11
N LEU A 82 11.55 0.18 9.37
CA LEU A 82 10.81 -1.01 9.77
C LEU A 82 11.69 -2.25 9.81
N ARG A 83 12.63 -2.40 8.86
CA ARG A 83 13.57 -3.53 8.86
C ARG A 83 14.58 -3.47 9.98
N ALA A 84 15.03 -2.28 10.36
CA ALA A 84 15.91 -2.10 11.51
C ALA A 84 15.25 -2.56 12.82
N LEU A 85 13.94 -2.31 12.97
CA LEU A 85 13.14 -2.71 14.13
C LEU A 85 12.66 -4.17 14.06
N HIS A 86 12.30 -4.63 12.88
CA HIS A 86 11.70 -5.93 12.60
C HIS A 86 12.40 -6.63 11.43
N PRO A 87 13.56 -7.26 11.60
CA PRO A 87 14.38 -7.80 10.51
C PRO A 87 13.67 -8.82 9.59
N ALA A 88 12.68 -9.54 10.13
CA ALA A 88 11.91 -10.55 9.39
C ALA A 88 10.60 -10.01 8.81
N ILE A 89 10.34 -8.69 8.88
CA ILE A 89 9.10 -8.09 8.40
C ILE A 89 8.93 -8.27 6.88
N LYS A 90 7.72 -8.61 6.46
CA LYS A 90 7.32 -8.65 5.06
C LYS A 90 6.70 -7.31 4.67
N ILE A 91 7.28 -6.62 3.69
CA ILE A 91 6.85 -5.28 3.29
C ILE A 91 6.40 -5.31 1.84
N ILE A 92 5.19 -4.80 1.58
CA ILE A 92 4.64 -4.56 0.24
C ILE A 92 4.49 -3.06 0.05
N ILE A 93 4.93 -2.56 -1.11
CA ILE A 93 4.74 -1.17 -1.50
C ILE A 93 3.54 -1.05 -2.42
N LEU A 94 2.61 -0.17 -2.08
CA LEU A 94 1.55 0.28 -3.00
C LEU A 94 2.05 1.52 -3.74
N THR A 95 1.89 1.56 -5.06
CA THR A 95 2.34 2.70 -5.87
C THR A 95 1.29 3.07 -6.90
N GLY A 96 1.02 4.36 -7.05
CA GLY A 96 0.27 4.86 -8.19
C GLY A 96 1.09 4.76 -9.48
N TYR A 97 0.41 4.72 -10.62
CA TYR A 97 1.02 4.57 -11.95
C TYR A 97 2.16 5.55 -12.23
N GLY A 98 3.23 5.04 -12.85
CA GLY A 98 4.28 5.85 -13.48
C GLY A 98 5.68 5.76 -12.88
N ASN A 99 5.93 4.90 -11.90
CA ASN A 99 7.23 4.84 -11.20
C ASN A 99 7.90 3.46 -11.17
N LEU A 100 8.05 2.82 -12.34
CA LEU A 100 8.85 1.59 -12.45
C LEU A 100 10.26 1.75 -11.83
N PRO A 101 10.99 2.88 -12.02
CA PRO A 101 12.26 3.11 -11.34
C PRO A 101 12.15 3.08 -9.81
N THR A 102 11.06 3.57 -9.26
CA THR A 102 10.84 3.64 -7.82
C THR A 102 10.45 2.27 -7.24
N ALA A 103 9.69 1.47 -8.00
CA ALA A 103 9.40 0.07 -7.65
C ALA A 103 10.69 -0.77 -7.58
N VAL A 104 11.61 -0.58 -8.54
CA VAL A 104 12.93 -1.24 -8.53
C VAL A 104 13.77 -0.77 -7.32
N ALA A 105 13.70 0.50 -6.95
CA ALA A 105 14.38 1.02 -5.76
C ALA A 105 13.80 0.39 -4.47
N SER A 106 12.48 0.24 -4.37
CA SER A 106 11.80 -0.39 -3.21
C SER A 106 12.24 -1.84 -3.01
N ILE A 107 12.38 -2.62 -4.08
CA ILE A 107 12.87 -4.00 -4.01
C ILE A 107 14.34 -4.03 -3.56
N LYS A 108 15.17 -3.08 -4.02
CA LYS A 108 16.57 -2.96 -3.58
C LYS A 108 16.70 -2.58 -2.10
N SER A 109 15.77 -1.78 -1.57
CA SER A 109 15.68 -1.44 -0.13
C SER A 109 15.11 -2.58 0.70
N GLY A 110 14.69 -3.68 0.06
CA GLY A 110 14.27 -4.89 0.77
C GLY A 110 12.76 -5.07 0.91
N ALA A 111 11.91 -4.32 0.19
CA ALA A 111 10.51 -4.70 0.03
C ALA A 111 10.42 -6.06 -0.66
N ILE A 112 9.44 -6.89 -0.27
CA ILE A 112 9.26 -8.22 -0.86
C ILE A 112 8.64 -8.10 -2.23
N ASP A 113 7.68 -7.17 -2.38
CA ASP A 113 6.96 -6.94 -3.62
C ASP A 113 6.42 -5.51 -3.70
N TYR A 114 5.94 -5.14 -4.88
CA TYR A 114 5.20 -3.90 -5.10
C TYR A 114 3.94 -4.20 -5.90
N LEU A 115 2.87 -3.46 -5.60
CA LEU A 115 1.59 -3.54 -6.33
C LEU A 115 1.20 -2.14 -6.81
N THR A 116 0.62 -2.08 -8.00
CA THR A 116 0.15 -0.81 -8.57
C THR A 116 -1.27 -0.52 -8.11
N LYS A 117 -1.55 0.73 -7.72
CA LYS A 117 -2.91 1.21 -7.47
C LYS A 117 -3.62 1.49 -8.81
N PRO A 118 -4.87 1.09 -9.01
CA PRO A 118 -5.74 0.44 -8.04
C PRO A 118 -5.33 -1.02 -7.81
N ALA A 119 -5.11 -1.41 -6.53
CA ALA A 119 -4.78 -2.77 -6.16
C ALA A 119 -6.03 -3.47 -5.62
N ASP A 120 -6.30 -4.67 -6.11
CA ASP A 120 -7.33 -5.52 -5.50
C ASP A 120 -6.85 -5.96 -4.11
N PRO A 121 -7.66 -5.80 -3.05
CA PRO A 121 -7.32 -6.30 -1.73
C PRO A 121 -6.94 -7.79 -1.71
N ALA A 122 -7.50 -8.61 -2.60
CA ALA A 122 -7.16 -10.02 -2.71
C ALA A 122 -5.70 -10.21 -3.19
N ASP A 123 -5.22 -9.39 -4.12
CA ASP A 123 -3.84 -9.43 -4.60
C ASP A 123 -2.86 -9.04 -3.50
N ILE A 124 -3.23 -8.05 -2.68
CA ILE A 124 -2.43 -7.64 -1.52
C ILE A 124 -2.31 -8.79 -0.51
N VAL A 125 -3.41 -9.48 -0.21
CA VAL A 125 -3.42 -10.66 0.68
C VAL A 125 -2.58 -11.79 0.13
N LEU A 126 -2.65 -12.07 -1.18
CA LEU A 126 -1.82 -13.07 -1.84
C LEU A 126 -0.33 -12.73 -1.72
N ALA A 127 0.05 -11.50 -2.01
CA ALA A 127 1.42 -11.04 -1.91
C ALA A 127 1.97 -11.10 -0.46
N LEU A 128 1.16 -10.74 0.55
CA LEU A 128 1.52 -10.84 1.97
C LEU A 128 1.76 -12.29 2.43
N ASN A 129 1.03 -13.25 1.85
CA ASN A 129 1.15 -14.67 2.19
C ASN A 129 2.20 -15.42 1.34
N ALA A 130 2.72 -14.81 0.27
CA ALA A 130 3.74 -15.42 -0.57
C ALA A 130 5.00 -15.80 0.23
N LEU A 131 5.60 -16.95 -0.10
CA LEU A 131 6.87 -17.38 0.48
C LEU A 131 8.03 -16.52 -0.09
N PRO A 132 9.12 -16.34 0.67
CA PRO A 132 10.31 -15.65 0.16
C PRO A 132 10.79 -16.31 -1.14
N GLY A 133 10.78 -15.56 -2.24
CA GLY A 133 11.16 -16.05 -3.57
C GLY A 133 9.98 -16.51 -4.45
N GLU A 134 8.79 -16.72 -3.93
CA GLU A 134 7.56 -16.79 -4.71
C GLU A 134 7.07 -15.36 -4.96
N ARG A 135 7.40 -14.82 -6.11
CA ARG A 135 6.80 -13.55 -6.55
C ARG A 135 5.30 -13.77 -6.72
N ALA A 136 4.48 -12.93 -6.09
CA ALA A 136 3.21 -12.61 -6.69
C ALA A 136 3.56 -12.10 -8.10
N GLY A 137 3.17 -12.85 -9.12
CA GLY A 137 3.49 -12.48 -10.50
C GLY A 137 3.03 -11.05 -10.79
N PRO A 138 3.63 -10.36 -11.75
CA PRO A 138 3.09 -9.09 -12.20
C PRO A 138 1.62 -9.29 -12.55
N PRO A 139 0.74 -8.29 -12.36
CA PRO A 139 -0.63 -8.35 -12.80
C PRO A 139 -0.66 -8.93 -14.22
N VAL A 140 -1.56 -9.87 -14.48
CA VAL A 140 -1.60 -10.69 -15.69
C VAL A 140 -1.68 -9.85 -16.97
N ASP A 141 -2.08 -8.59 -16.85
CA ASP A 141 -1.99 -7.60 -17.92
C ASP A 141 -1.58 -6.23 -17.33
N PRO A 142 -0.43 -5.68 -17.74
CA PRO A 142 -0.15 -4.29 -17.43
C PRO A 142 -1.23 -3.43 -18.12
N PRO A 143 -1.84 -2.48 -17.37
CA PRO A 143 -2.87 -1.63 -17.97
C PRO A 143 -2.32 -0.95 -19.23
N SER A 144 -3.20 -0.79 -20.19
CA SER A 144 -2.86 -0.17 -21.46
C SER A 144 -2.35 1.27 -21.24
N THR A 145 -1.52 1.75 -22.15
CA THR A 145 -1.05 3.16 -22.11
C THR A 145 -2.23 4.15 -22.07
N GLU A 146 -3.38 3.76 -22.62
CA GLU A 146 -4.61 4.57 -22.61
C GLU A 146 -5.25 4.62 -21.23
N GLU A 147 -5.32 3.50 -20.50
CA GLU A 147 -5.82 3.44 -19.11
C GLU A 147 -4.94 4.26 -18.17
N VAL A 148 -3.61 4.12 -18.27
CA VAL A 148 -2.65 4.92 -17.49
C VAL A 148 -2.88 6.42 -17.73
N ARG A 149 -3.03 6.79 -18.98
CA ARG A 149 -3.29 8.19 -19.36
C ARG A 149 -4.62 8.69 -18.83
N TRP A 150 -5.66 7.88 -18.92
CA TRP A 150 -7.00 8.21 -18.45
C TRP A 150 -7.02 8.42 -16.93
N GLN A 151 -6.44 7.51 -16.15
CA GLN A 151 -6.34 7.61 -14.70
C GLN A 151 -5.54 8.85 -14.26
N HIS A 152 -4.44 9.17 -14.94
CA HIS A 152 -3.68 10.40 -14.68
C HIS A 152 -4.54 11.65 -14.91
N ILE A 153 -5.33 11.66 -15.98
CA ILE A 153 -6.24 12.77 -16.31
C ILE A 153 -7.34 12.90 -15.26
N GLN A 154 -7.94 11.80 -14.83
CA GLN A 154 -8.99 11.78 -13.80
C GLN A 154 -8.47 12.35 -12.48
N ARG A 155 -7.31 11.90 -12.03
CA ARG A 155 -6.69 12.40 -10.79
C ARG A 155 -6.47 13.92 -10.83
N VAL A 156 -5.87 14.44 -11.91
CA VAL A 156 -5.64 15.89 -12.05
C VAL A 156 -6.97 16.65 -12.14
N TYR A 157 -8.01 16.03 -12.71
CA TYR A 157 -9.35 16.61 -12.78
C TYR A 157 -10.00 16.72 -11.39
N GLU A 158 -9.84 15.70 -10.53
CA GLU A 158 -10.28 15.74 -9.15
C GLU A 158 -9.49 16.75 -8.32
N GLU A 159 -8.15 16.77 -8.42
CA GLU A 159 -7.28 17.74 -7.74
C GLU A 159 -7.60 19.21 -8.08
N THR A 160 -8.15 19.45 -9.27
CA THR A 160 -8.56 20.78 -9.71
C THR A 160 -10.04 21.10 -9.40
N GLY A 161 -10.69 20.30 -8.55
CA GLY A 161 -12.09 20.45 -8.22
C GLY A 161 -13.03 20.32 -9.43
N GLN A 162 -12.70 19.38 -10.33
CA GLN A 162 -13.43 19.09 -11.57
C GLN A 162 -13.49 20.28 -12.57
N ASN A 163 -12.52 21.17 -12.46
CA ASN A 163 -12.43 22.32 -13.35
C ASN A 163 -11.71 21.97 -14.66
N THR A 164 -12.47 21.70 -15.72
CA THR A 164 -11.96 21.27 -17.04
C THR A 164 -10.90 22.24 -17.61
N SER A 165 -11.05 23.55 -17.40
CA SER A 165 -10.12 24.54 -17.94
C SER A 165 -8.78 24.53 -17.21
N GLU A 166 -8.79 24.42 -15.89
CA GLU A 166 -7.62 24.34 -15.05
C GLU A 166 -6.89 23.01 -15.26
N THR A 167 -7.62 21.90 -15.34
CA THR A 167 -7.08 20.59 -15.64
C THR A 167 -6.36 20.56 -16.99
N ALA A 168 -7.00 21.10 -18.03
CA ALA A 168 -6.41 21.17 -19.37
C ALA A 168 -5.11 21.99 -19.37
N ARG A 169 -5.06 23.08 -18.60
CA ARG A 169 -3.87 23.92 -18.44
C ARG A 169 -2.74 23.14 -17.73
N ARG A 170 -3.03 22.46 -16.62
CA ARG A 170 -2.06 21.65 -15.89
C ARG A 170 -1.49 20.50 -16.72
N LEU A 171 -2.35 19.84 -17.47
CA LEU A 171 -1.98 18.73 -18.35
C LEU A 171 -1.37 19.17 -19.68
N LYS A 172 -1.25 20.48 -19.93
CA LYS A 172 -0.75 21.07 -21.19
C LYS A 172 -1.48 20.51 -22.43
N MET A 173 -2.81 20.36 -22.33
CA MET A 173 -3.63 19.84 -23.39
C MET A 173 -4.79 20.78 -23.72
N HIS A 174 -5.35 20.66 -24.95
CA HIS A 174 -6.52 21.44 -25.32
C HIS A 174 -7.76 21.01 -24.54
N ARG A 175 -8.56 21.99 -24.09
CA ARG A 175 -9.81 21.73 -23.35
C ARG A 175 -10.73 20.75 -24.07
N ARG A 176 -10.87 20.87 -25.41
CA ARG A 176 -11.67 19.93 -26.22
C ARG A 176 -11.16 18.50 -26.16
N THR A 177 -9.85 18.33 -26.15
CA THR A 177 -9.23 17.00 -26.05
C THR A 177 -9.52 16.39 -24.68
N LEU A 178 -9.40 17.18 -23.61
CA LEU A 178 -9.73 16.74 -22.25
C LEU A 178 -11.21 16.34 -22.12
N GLN A 179 -12.13 17.18 -22.63
CA GLN A 179 -13.56 16.87 -22.60
C GLN A 179 -13.90 15.56 -23.32
N ARG A 180 -13.26 15.30 -24.48
CA ARG A 180 -13.45 14.05 -25.22
C ARG A 180 -12.93 12.83 -24.45
N ILE A 181 -11.84 12.98 -23.72
CA ILE A 181 -11.27 11.90 -22.90
C ILE A 181 -12.15 11.63 -21.68
N LEU A 182 -12.59 12.68 -20.97
CA LEU A 182 -13.48 12.56 -19.82
C LEU A 182 -14.87 12.01 -20.16
N ALA A 183 -15.32 12.17 -21.43
CA ALA A 183 -16.59 11.65 -21.91
C ALA A 183 -16.51 10.19 -22.41
N LYS A 184 -15.30 9.64 -22.55
CA LYS A 184 -15.06 8.26 -22.97
C LYS A 184 -14.58 7.46 -21.77
N ASP A 185 -15.50 6.74 -21.15
CA ASP A 185 -15.15 5.71 -20.15
C ASP A 185 -14.33 4.62 -20.88
N PRO A 186 -13.14 4.27 -20.43
CA PRO A 186 -12.47 3.10 -20.97
C PRO A 186 -13.17 1.85 -20.44
N ASP A 187 -13.87 1.13 -21.32
CA ASP A 187 -14.28 -0.26 -21.08
C ASP A 187 -13.06 -1.17 -20.90
#